data_4145a596a2bcc566f114ce6096528b1c
#
_entry.id   4145a596a2bcc566f114ce6096528b1c
#
_cell.length_a   1.000
_cell.length_b   1.000
_cell.length_c   1.000
_cell.angle_alpha   90.00
_cell.angle_beta   90.00
_cell.angle_gamma   90.00
#
_symmetry.space_group_name_H-M   'P 1'
#
loop_
_entity.id
_entity.type
_entity.pdbx_description
1 polymer ?
#
loop_
_entity_poly.entity_id
_entity_poly.type
_entity_poly.pdbx_seq_one_letter_code
_entity_poly.pdbx_strand_id
1 'polypeptide(L)' 'MVEAFVLIQTEVGRAEVIANQLAALAGVLSSEYVTGPYDVVARIGAETLDDLQATVVPSVQQIAGITRTLTCPIANGAQP' A
#
# COMPACT_ATOMS: atom_id res chain seq x y z
N MET A 1 10.51 -12.92 2.77
CA MET A 1 9.44 -11.90 2.86
C MET A 1 8.96 -11.55 1.47
N VAL A 2 7.67 -11.46 1.28
CA VAL A 2 7.06 -11.04 0.03
C VAL A 2 6.63 -9.58 0.17
N GLU A 3 6.89 -8.76 -0.84
CA GLU A 3 6.60 -7.33 -0.80
C GLU A 3 5.82 -6.90 -2.04
N ALA A 4 5.11 -5.79 -1.90
CA ALA A 4 4.38 -5.19 -2.99
C ALA A 4 4.33 -3.67 -2.80
N PHE A 5 4.18 -2.97 -3.92
CA PHE A 5 3.77 -1.57 -3.90
C PHE A 5 2.26 -1.49 -4.04
N VAL A 6 1.65 -0.59 -3.30
CA VAL A 6 0.24 -0.28 -3.46
C VAL A 6 0.14 1.18 -3.88
N LEU A 7 -0.44 1.40 -5.05
CA LEU A 7 -0.69 2.73 -5.57
C LEU A 7 -2.11 3.12 -5.19
N ILE A 8 -2.27 4.27 -4.56
CA ILE A 8 -3.51 4.60 -3.87
C ILE A 8 -4.01 5.96 -4.35
N GLN A 9 -5.28 6.01 -4.74
CA GLN A 9 -5.99 7.26 -4.97
C GLN A 9 -6.85 7.58 -3.77
N THR A 10 -6.89 8.84 -3.40
CA THR A 10 -7.62 9.30 -2.22
C THR A 10 -8.60 10.40 -2.62
N GLU A 11 -9.54 10.67 -1.73
CA GLU A 11 -10.36 11.87 -1.85
C GLU A 11 -9.48 13.11 -1.76
N VAL A 12 -9.94 14.19 -2.39
CA VAL A 12 -9.19 15.45 -2.46
C VAL A 12 -8.82 15.92 -1.05
N GLY A 13 -7.55 16.26 -0.86
CA GLY A 13 -7.06 16.80 0.40
C GLY A 13 -6.78 15.76 1.47
N ARG A 14 -6.90 14.46 1.16
CA ARG A 14 -6.73 13.40 2.16
C ARG A 14 -5.39 12.68 2.09
N ALA A 15 -4.57 12.97 1.09
CA ALA A 15 -3.38 12.15 0.81
C ALA A 15 -2.40 12.10 1.98
N GLU A 16 -2.10 13.25 2.58
CA GLU A 16 -1.12 13.29 3.67
C GLU A 16 -1.61 12.54 4.91
N VAL A 17 -2.87 12.76 5.28
CA VAL A 17 -3.45 12.08 6.45
C VAL A 17 -3.47 10.57 6.22
N ILE A 18 -3.87 10.14 5.03
CA ILE A 18 -3.94 8.72 4.69
C ILE A 18 -2.55 8.10 4.67
N ALA A 19 -1.55 8.80 4.12
CA ALA A 19 -0.17 8.30 4.14
C ALA A 19 0.30 8.07 5.58
N ASN A 20 -0.03 8.96 6.50
CA ASN A 20 0.34 8.81 7.90
C ASN A 20 -0.40 7.65 8.57
N GLN A 21 -1.69 7.47 8.26
CA GLN A 21 -2.46 6.36 8.78
C GLN A 21 -1.93 5.01 8.26
N LEU A 22 -1.56 4.96 7.00
CA LEU A 22 -0.97 3.74 6.42
C LEU A 22 0.34 3.37 7.10
N ALA A 23 1.18 4.36 7.38
CA ALA A 23 2.48 4.10 7.99
C ALA A 23 2.35 3.45 9.37
N ALA A 24 1.21 3.57 10.03
CA ALA A 24 0.97 2.97 11.34
C ALA A 24 0.41 1.54 11.26
N LEU A 25 0.07 1.05 10.08
CA LEU A 25 -0.51 -0.29 9.93
C LEU A 25 0.56 -1.37 9.96
N ALA A 26 0.25 -2.49 10.58
CA ALA A 26 1.11 -3.67 10.51
C ALA A 26 1.21 -4.14 9.06
N GLY A 27 2.42 -4.47 8.63
CA GLY A 27 2.67 -4.90 7.25
C GLY A 27 2.98 -3.76 6.29
N VAL A 28 2.79 -2.52 6.67
CA VAL A 28 3.17 -1.38 5.85
C VAL A 28 4.61 -0.99 6.20
N LEU A 29 5.50 -1.10 5.23
CA LEU A 29 6.93 -0.84 5.42
C LEU A 29 7.26 0.64 5.23
N SER A 30 6.57 1.29 4.31
CA SER A 30 6.72 2.72 4.07
C SER A 30 5.46 3.24 3.40
N SER A 31 5.22 4.53 3.53
CA SER A 31 4.08 5.18 2.92
C SER A 31 4.43 6.64 2.67
N GLU A 32 4.21 7.11 1.43
CA GLU A 32 4.54 8.47 1.04
C GLU A 32 3.40 9.03 0.20
N TYR A 33 3.01 10.28 0.45
CA TYR A 33 2.11 10.94 -0.47
C TYR A 33 2.91 11.60 -1.59
N VAL A 34 2.36 11.56 -2.79
CA VAL A 34 3.06 11.93 -4.01
C VAL A 34 2.14 12.79 -4.88
N THR A 35 2.71 13.36 -5.92
CA THR A 35 1.92 14.04 -6.95
C THR A 35 1.98 13.21 -8.23
N GLY A 36 0.84 13.14 -8.93
CA GLY A 36 0.74 12.37 -10.16
C GLY A 36 -0.61 11.69 -10.28
N PRO A 37 -0.70 10.61 -11.05
CA PRO A 37 -1.98 9.92 -11.23
C PRO A 37 -2.46 9.20 -9.97
N TYR A 38 -1.58 8.97 -9.01
CA TYR A 38 -1.91 8.41 -7.70
C TYR A 38 -1.47 9.39 -6.63
N ASP A 39 -2.08 9.28 -5.45
CA ASP A 39 -1.88 10.24 -4.36
C ASP A 39 -0.93 9.74 -3.30
N VAL A 40 -0.90 8.41 -3.08
CA VAL A 40 -0.06 7.78 -2.08
C VAL A 40 0.55 6.53 -2.67
N VAL A 41 1.82 6.28 -2.35
CA VAL A 41 2.50 5.03 -2.67
C VAL A 41 2.92 4.39 -1.36
N ALA A 42 2.48 3.17 -1.12
CA ALA A 42 2.87 2.41 0.05
C ALA A 42 3.64 1.16 -0.37
N ARG A 43 4.62 0.79 0.45
CA ARG A 43 5.31 -0.47 0.31
C ARG A 43 4.87 -1.36 1.45
N ILE A 44 4.39 -2.55 1.13
CA ILE A 44 3.84 -3.50 2.10
C ILE A 44 4.62 -4.80 2.02
N GLY A 45 4.58 -5.57 3.09
CA GLY A 45 5.27 -6.86 3.15
C GLY A 45 4.57 -7.84 4.07
N ALA A 46 4.80 -9.12 3.82
CA ALA A 46 4.31 -10.21 4.64
C ALA A 46 5.21 -11.43 4.45
N GLU A 47 5.03 -12.44 5.31
CA GLU A 47 5.81 -13.68 5.21
C GLU A 47 5.51 -14.42 3.91
N THR A 48 4.24 -14.47 3.51
CA THR A 48 3.80 -15.19 2.32
C THR A 48 2.92 -14.28 1.46
N LEU A 49 2.78 -14.65 0.19
CA LEU A 49 1.89 -13.94 -0.72
C LEU A 49 0.43 -14.03 -0.24
N ASP A 50 0.03 -15.18 0.30
CA ASP A 50 -1.32 -15.33 0.84
C ASP A 50 -1.59 -14.36 1.98
N ASP A 51 -0.64 -14.21 2.92
CA ASP A 51 -0.79 -13.25 4.02
C ASP A 51 -0.86 -11.83 3.49
N LEU A 52 -0.05 -11.51 2.49
CA LEU A 52 -0.05 -10.18 1.89
C LEU A 52 -1.43 -9.84 1.33
N GLN A 53 -2.01 -10.76 0.56
CA GLN A 53 -3.29 -10.53 -0.11
C GLN A 53 -4.49 -10.68 0.82
N ALA A 54 -4.40 -11.56 1.81
CA ALA A 54 -5.55 -11.85 2.68
C ALA A 54 -5.62 -10.92 3.89
N THR A 55 -4.49 -10.36 4.32
CA THR A 55 -4.41 -9.58 5.56
C THR A 55 -3.99 -8.14 5.30
N VAL A 56 -2.84 -7.94 4.67
CA VAL A 56 -2.26 -6.59 4.55
C VAL A 56 -3.04 -5.75 3.54
N VAL A 57 -3.31 -6.26 2.36
CA VAL A 57 -4.03 -5.51 1.33
C VAL A 57 -5.43 -5.10 1.81
N PRO A 58 -6.24 -6.00 2.41
CA PRO A 58 -7.55 -5.57 2.93
C PRO A 58 -7.45 -4.50 4.01
N SER A 59 -6.45 -4.56 4.90
CA SER A 59 -6.32 -3.56 5.95
C SER A 59 -6.00 -2.18 5.37
N VAL A 60 -5.22 -2.12 4.30
CA VAL A 60 -4.97 -0.87 3.57
C VAL A 60 -6.28 -0.34 2.97
N GLN A 61 -7.04 -1.23 2.33
CA GLN A 61 -8.26 -0.82 1.63
C GLN A 61 -9.37 -0.36 2.56
N GLN A 62 -9.28 -0.66 3.86
CA GLN A 62 -10.31 -0.25 4.82
C GLN A 62 -10.13 1.19 5.32
N ILE A 63 -9.05 1.86 4.99
CA ILE A 63 -8.85 3.24 5.43
C ILE A 63 -9.83 4.15 4.71
N ALA A 64 -10.57 4.95 5.50
CA ALA A 64 -11.54 5.88 4.96
C ALA A 64 -10.86 6.97 4.13
N GLY A 65 -11.46 7.31 3.00
CA GLY A 65 -10.92 8.31 2.09
C GLY A 65 -10.13 7.73 0.92
N ILE A 66 -9.85 6.44 0.93
CA ILE A 66 -9.25 5.77 -0.21
C ILE A 66 -10.34 5.46 -1.22
N THR A 67 -10.13 5.90 -2.47
CA THR A 67 -11.11 5.71 -3.54
C THR A 67 -10.73 4.57 -4.48
N ARG A 68 -9.42 4.28 -4.59
CA ARG A 68 -8.96 3.23 -5.49
C ARG A 68 -7.56 2.78 -5.06
N THR A 69 -7.29 1.49 -5.21
CA THR A 69 -5.96 0.94 -4.99
C THR A 69 -5.55 0.07 -6.16
N LEU A 70 -4.25 0.03 -6.42
CA LEU A 70 -3.66 -0.87 -7.39
C LEU A 70 -2.45 -1.53 -6.73
N THR A 71 -2.50 -2.84 -6.52
CA THR A 71 -1.44 -3.59 -5.87
C THR A 71 -0.50 -4.15 -6.92
N CYS A 72 0.78 -3.86 -6.76
CA CYS A 72 1.83 -4.31 -7.68
C CYS A 72 2.83 -5.15 -6.89
N PRO A 73 2.67 -6.47 -6.86
CA PRO A 73 3.65 -7.33 -6.18
C PRO A 73 5.03 -7.14 -6.82
N ILE A 74 6.05 -7.10 -5.97
CA ILE A 74 7.41 -6.98 -6.46
C ILE A 74 7.84 -8.34 -6.98
N ALA A 75 8.20 -8.37 -8.26
CA ALA A 75 8.64 -9.60 -8.88
C ALA A 75 10.08 -9.90 -8.45
N ASN A 76 10.26 -10.94 -7.66
CA ASN A 76 11.57 -11.38 -7.24
C ASN A 76 12.15 -12.44 -8.16
N GLY A 77 11.50 -12.68 -9.29
CA GLY A 77 11.98 -13.67 -10.25
C GLY A 77 13.34 -13.35 -10.83
N ALA A 78 13.74 -12.09 -10.76
CA ALA A 78 15.09 -11.69 -11.16
C ALA A 78 16.14 -12.15 -10.15
N GLN A 79 15.71 -12.55 -8.98
CA GLN A 79 16.62 -13.07 -7.97
C GLN A 79 17.15 -14.42 -8.43
N PRO A 80 18.45 -14.57 -8.43
CA PRO A 80 19.03 -15.86 -8.79
C PRO A 80 18.66 -16.94 -7.82
#